data_f154330ab3c2a5da076c13430dfaf59a
#
_entry.id   f154330ab3c2a5da076c13430dfaf59a
#
_cell.length_a   1.000
_cell.length_b   1.000
_cell.length_c   1.000
_cell.angle_alpha   90.00
_cell.angle_beta   90.00
_cell.angle_gamma   90.00
#
_symmetry.space_group_name_H-M   'P 1'
#
loop_
_entity.id
_entity.type
_entity.pdbx_description
1 polymer ?
#
loop_
_entity_poly.entity_id
_entity_poly.type
_entity_poly.pdbx_seq_one_letter_code
_entity_poly.pdbx_strand_id
1 'polypeptide(L)'
;GPAGTNHEFVTGKYLKYRGIKNAQIQLIDDFLVGLAMINNGEADYMIQVAVHPECANVVATAHFEYGIHVIDTFISPSKELGIVTRRGIKTPKTLALQPATIKYIDVKKWEQVVYVNSIMHIPEGLLNGKYDSGLTTLEAAEKHKDQLRVDIKVGTVDDPWLVYGKCRVSSGNLVASSSGTTPQNLCSF
;
A
#
# COMPACT_ATOMS: atom_id res chain seq x y z
N GLY A 1 -4.59 -1.75 5.28
CA GLY A 1 -4.12 -3.08 4.85
C GLY A 1 -3.49 -3.84 5.99
N PRO A 2 -3.32 -5.18 5.88
CA PRO A 2 -2.74 -6.02 6.91
C PRO A 2 -1.27 -5.69 7.21
N ALA A 3 -0.74 -6.29 8.27
CA ALA A 3 0.65 -6.12 8.68
C ALA A 3 1.65 -6.50 7.57
N GLY A 4 2.74 -5.78 7.49
CA GLY A 4 3.80 -5.98 6.50
C GLY A 4 3.54 -5.33 5.12
N THR A 5 2.33 -4.81 4.88
CA THR A 5 1.95 -4.18 3.59
C THR A 5 2.65 -2.84 3.35
N ASN A 6 2.57 -2.34 2.11
CA ASN A 6 3.02 -0.99 1.77
C ASN A 6 2.29 0.08 2.58
N HIS A 7 1.01 -0.11 2.94
CA HIS A 7 0.28 0.87 3.75
C HIS A 7 0.94 1.07 5.12
N GLU A 8 1.23 0.00 5.84
CA GLU A 8 1.94 0.10 7.13
C GLU A 8 3.33 0.73 6.97
N PHE A 9 4.11 0.24 5.99
CA PHE A 9 5.47 0.71 5.73
C PHE A 9 5.49 2.22 5.40
N VAL A 10 4.64 2.67 4.49
CA VAL A 10 4.57 4.06 4.04
C VAL A 10 3.99 4.97 5.13
N THR A 11 2.99 4.49 5.89
CA THR A 11 2.46 5.22 7.05
C THR A 11 3.58 5.49 8.06
N GLY A 12 4.41 4.50 8.40
CA GLY A 12 5.55 4.71 9.29
C GLY A 12 6.56 5.73 8.74
N LYS A 13 6.86 5.70 7.43
CA LYS A 13 7.71 6.71 6.78
C LYS A 13 7.10 8.12 6.86
N TYR A 14 5.80 8.24 6.59
CA TYR A 14 5.09 9.51 6.65
C TYR A 14 5.09 10.11 8.05
N LEU A 15 4.79 9.31 9.08
CA LEU A 15 4.82 9.75 10.48
C LEU A 15 6.22 10.26 10.87
N LYS A 16 7.26 9.52 10.48
CA LYS A 16 8.66 9.93 10.69
C LYS A 16 8.98 11.26 9.98
N TYR A 17 8.59 11.38 8.72
CA TYR A 17 8.79 12.60 7.92
C TYR A 17 8.09 13.82 8.54
N ARG A 18 6.88 13.64 9.06
CA ARG A 18 6.10 14.68 9.74
C ARG A 18 6.55 14.93 11.19
N GLY A 19 7.50 14.16 11.72
CA GLY A 19 7.98 14.28 13.10
C GLY A 19 6.94 13.86 14.16
N ILE A 20 5.93 13.08 13.79
CA ILE A 20 4.87 12.61 14.69
C ILE A 20 5.41 11.40 15.48
N LYS A 21 5.66 11.60 16.78
CA LYS A 21 6.35 10.60 17.62
C LYS A 21 5.41 9.66 18.36
N ASN A 22 4.18 10.09 18.68
CA ASN A 22 3.26 9.37 19.55
C ASN A 22 2.04 8.79 18.79
N ALA A 23 2.16 8.60 17.48
CA ALA A 23 1.09 8.01 16.70
C ALA A 23 1.01 6.50 16.91
N GLN A 24 -0.21 6.01 17.01
CA GLN A 24 -0.52 4.58 16.97
C GLN A 24 -1.07 4.24 15.57
N ILE A 25 -0.46 3.26 14.91
CA ILE A 25 -0.94 2.77 13.61
C ILE A 25 -1.94 1.64 13.87
N GLN A 26 -3.18 1.85 13.46
CA GLN A 26 -4.19 0.81 13.42
C GLN A 26 -4.35 0.28 12.01
N LEU A 27 -4.16 -1.02 11.83
CA LEU A 27 -4.29 -1.69 10.55
C LEU A 27 -5.75 -2.07 10.30
N ILE A 28 -6.24 -1.79 9.09
CA ILE A 28 -7.61 -2.06 8.66
C ILE A 28 -7.59 -2.74 7.29
N ASP A 29 -8.57 -3.58 7.00
CA ASP A 29 -8.70 -4.27 5.71
C ASP A 29 -9.65 -3.55 4.75
N ASP A 30 -10.51 -2.66 5.28
CA ASP A 30 -11.50 -1.89 4.52
C ASP A 30 -11.35 -0.39 4.82
N PHE A 31 -11.21 0.42 3.77
CA PHE A 31 -11.07 1.88 3.90
C PHE A 31 -12.35 2.56 4.35
N LEU A 32 -13.53 2.02 4.03
CA LEU A 32 -14.80 2.58 4.49
C LEU A 32 -14.93 2.43 6.00
N VAL A 33 -14.42 1.33 6.58
CA VAL A 33 -14.30 1.16 8.03
C VAL A 33 -13.37 2.24 8.60
N GLY A 34 -12.25 2.52 7.94
CA GLY A 34 -11.33 3.60 8.36
C GLY A 34 -11.99 4.98 8.36
N LEU A 35 -12.82 5.29 7.36
CA LEU A 35 -13.59 6.53 7.33
C LEU A 35 -14.62 6.60 8.48
N ALA A 36 -15.32 5.50 8.76
CA ALA A 36 -16.25 5.43 9.88
C ALA A 36 -15.53 5.67 11.22
N MET A 37 -14.33 5.11 11.40
CA MET A 37 -13.51 5.34 12.60
C MET A 37 -13.14 6.81 12.76
N ILE A 38 -12.74 7.51 11.67
CA ILE A 38 -12.49 8.96 11.71
C ILE A 38 -13.78 9.70 12.09
N ASN A 39 -14.90 9.33 11.46
CA ASN A 39 -16.19 9.97 11.73
C ASN A 39 -16.60 9.85 13.21
N ASN A 40 -16.38 8.69 13.82
CA ASN A 40 -16.72 8.39 15.20
C ASN A 40 -15.68 8.93 16.22
N GLY A 41 -14.53 9.44 15.77
CA GLY A 41 -13.46 9.90 16.63
C GLY A 41 -12.59 8.79 17.22
N GLU A 42 -12.65 7.59 16.64
CA GLU A 42 -11.82 6.43 16.99
C GLU A 42 -10.44 6.48 16.33
N ALA A 43 -10.32 7.27 15.25
CA ALA A 43 -9.07 7.55 14.55
C ALA A 43 -9.02 9.03 14.16
N ASP A 44 -7.82 9.62 14.13
CA ASP A 44 -7.62 11.00 13.70
C ASP A 44 -7.49 11.11 12.20
N TYR A 45 -6.78 10.15 11.59
CA TYR A 45 -6.39 10.16 10.18
C TYR A 45 -6.43 8.77 9.56
N MET A 46 -6.56 8.73 8.24
CA MET A 46 -6.38 7.52 7.45
C MET A 46 -5.41 7.81 6.30
N ILE A 47 -4.57 6.83 5.95
CA ILE A 47 -3.68 6.89 4.80
C ILE A 47 -4.06 5.82 3.79
N GLN A 48 -4.18 6.21 2.53
CA GLN A 48 -4.53 5.33 1.41
C GLN A 48 -3.64 5.61 0.20
N VAL A 49 -3.21 4.54 -0.49
CA VAL A 49 -2.57 4.68 -1.79
C VAL A 49 -3.60 5.04 -2.86
N ALA A 50 -3.33 6.06 -3.67
CA ALA A 50 -4.28 6.57 -4.65
C ALA A 50 -4.52 5.60 -5.83
N VAL A 51 -3.60 4.68 -6.09
CA VAL A 51 -3.77 3.66 -7.14
C VAL A 51 -4.64 2.46 -6.72
N HIS A 52 -5.17 2.45 -5.49
CA HIS A 52 -6.08 1.41 -5.05
C HIS A 52 -7.40 1.49 -5.84
N PRO A 53 -7.97 0.36 -6.31
CA PRO A 53 -9.21 0.37 -7.10
C PRO A 53 -10.38 1.09 -6.43
N GLU A 54 -10.48 1.02 -5.09
CA GLU A 54 -11.53 1.67 -4.29
C GLU A 54 -11.29 3.17 -4.05
N CYS A 55 -10.17 3.74 -4.49
CA CYS A 55 -9.78 5.10 -4.13
C CYS A 55 -10.86 6.13 -4.49
N ALA A 56 -11.44 6.05 -5.68
CA ALA A 56 -12.48 7.00 -6.11
C ALA A 56 -13.74 6.92 -5.22
N ASN A 57 -14.17 5.72 -4.86
CA ASN A 57 -15.30 5.49 -3.97
C ASN A 57 -15.00 6.01 -2.56
N VAL A 58 -13.81 5.73 -2.03
CA VAL A 58 -13.38 6.19 -0.70
C VAL A 58 -13.35 7.71 -0.64
N VAL A 59 -12.80 8.40 -1.65
CA VAL A 59 -12.77 9.87 -1.72
C VAL A 59 -14.18 10.44 -1.76
N ALA A 60 -15.08 9.86 -2.56
CA ALA A 60 -16.47 10.30 -2.66
C ALA A 60 -17.22 10.14 -1.34
N THR A 61 -17.14 8.96 -0.72
CA THR A 61 -17.76 8.66 0.58
C THR A 61 -17.22 9.58 1.68
N ALA A 62 -15.89 9.76 1.74
CA ALA A 62 -15.27 10.66 2.70
C ALA A 62 -15.86 12.06 2.62
N HIS A 63 -15.89 12.63 1.40
CA HIS A 63 -16.29 14.01 1.21
C HIS A 63 -17.81 14.22 1.34
N PHE A 64 -18.62 13.39 0.67
CA PHE A 64 -20.05 13.65 0.53
C PHE A 64 -20.91 13.04 1.64
N GLU A 65 -20.43 11.97 2.29
CA GLU A 65 -21.22 11.32 3.35
C GLU A 65 -20.73 11.71 4.76
N TYR A 66 -19.41 11.87 4.95
CA TYR A 66 -18.84 12.11 6.28
C TYR A 66 -18.25 13.52 6.49
N GLY A 67 -18.11 14.32 5.42
CA GLY A 67 -17.41 15.61 5.52
C GLY A 67 -15.94 15.46 5.90
N ILE A 68 -15.35 14.32 5.58
CA ILE A 68 -13.93 14.04 5.74
C ILE A 68 -13.21 14.48 4.46
N HIS A 69 -12.07 15.13 4.59
CA HIS A 69 -11.34 15.73 3.48
C HIS A 69 -10.00 15.04 3.25
N VAL A 70 -9.51 15.08 2.01
CA VAL A 70 -8.09 14.86 1.76
C VAL A 70 -7.34 16.09 2.27
N ILE A 71 -6.48 15.88 3.25
CA ILE A 71 -5.77 16.95 3.97
C ILE A 71 -4.30 17.05 3.57
N ASP A 72 -3.74 15.97 3.01
CA ASP A 72 -2.38 15.93 2.50
C ASP A 72 -2.25 14.91 1.37
N THR A 73 -1.29 15.15 0.50
CA THR A 73 -0.91 14.22 -0.57
C THR A 73 0.61 14.17 -0.68
N PHE A 74 1.15 12.99 -0.93
CA PHE A 74 2.59 12.82 -1.06
C PHE A 74 2.92 11.64 -1.99
N ILE A 75 4.16 11.55 -2.43
CA ILE A 75 4.70 10.42 -3.20
C ILE A 75 5.65 9.65 -2.30
N SER A 76 5.54 8.34 -2.29
CA SER A 76 6.48 7.47 -1.60
C SER A 76 6.76 6.21 -2.41
N PRO A 77 8.03 5.81 -2.53
CA PRO A 77 8.35 4.51 -3.10
C PRO A 77 7.80 3.39 -2.22
N SER A 78 7.30 2.36 -2.89
CA SER A 78 6.88 1.09 -2.28
C SER A 78 8.07 0.34 -1.66
N LYS A 79 7.79 -0.77 -0.97
CA LYS A 79 8.82 -1.79 -0.73
C LYS A 79 9.35 -2.32 -2.06
N GLU A 80 10.60 -2.78 -2.07
CA GLU A 80 11.16 -3.44 -3.26
C GLU A 80 10.39 -4.71 -3.59
N LEU A 81 9.96 -4.81 -4.84
CA LEU A 81 9.18 -5.92 -5.38
C LEU A 81 10.00 -6.76 -6.33
N GLY A 82 9.64 -8.02 -6.47
CA GLY A 82 10.24 -8.92 -7.45
C GLY A 82 9.40 -10.17 -7.67
N ILE A 83 9.74 -10.87 -8.73
CA ILE A 83 9.25 -12.23 -8.94
C ILE A 83 10.10 -13.16 -8.11
N VAL A 84 9.45 -13.76 -7.13
CA VAL A 84 10.02 -14.75 -6.21
C VAL A 84 9.50 -16.11 -6.61
N THR A 85 10.40 -17.09 -6.76
CA THR A 85 10.09 -18.43 -7.23
C THR A 85 10.60 -19.47 -6.23
N ARG A 86 9.89 -20.56 -6.08
CA ARG A 86 10.33 -21.70 -5.27
C ARG A 86 11.62 -22.29 -5.82
N ARG A 87 12.59 -22.54 -4.96
CA ARG A 87 13.78 -23.30 -5.34
C ARG A 87 13.38 -24.72 -5.79
N GLY A 88 14.10 -25.25 -6.78
CA GLY A 88 13.77 -26.54 -7.38
C GLY A 88 12.81 -26.47 -8.57
N ILE A 89 12.05 -25.39 -8.74
CA ILE A 89 11.23 -25.17 -9.95
C ILE A 89 12.09 -24.48 -11.00
N LYS A 90 12.48 -25.20 -12.06
CA LYS A 90 13.29 -24.67 -13.17
C LYS A 90 12.46 -23.81 -14.13
N THR A 91 11.25 -24.25 -14.44
CA THR A 91 10.32 -23.59 -15.36
C THR A 91 8.99 -23.38 -14.62
N PRO A 92 8.80 -22.21 -13.98
CA PRO A 92 7.57 -21.93 -13.26
C PRO A 92 6.38 -21.77 -14.22
N LYS A 93 5.27 -22.43 -13.94
CA LYS A 93 4.05 -22.42 -14.75
C LYS A 93 3.00 -21.49 -14.18
N THR A 94 2.96 -21.33 -12.85
CA THR A 94 1.97 -20.51 -12.16
C THR A 94 2.60 -19.27 -11.55
N LEU A 95 1.89 -18.13 -11.65
CA LEU A 95 2.28 -16.86 -11.10
C LEU A 95 1.17 -16.32 -10.18
N ALA A 96 1.46 -16.13 -8.92
CA ALA A 96 0.57 -15.41 -8.00
C ALA A 96 0.86 -13.91 -8.02
N LEU A 97 -0.18 -13.07 -8.12
CA LEU A 97 -0.07 -11.62 -8.02
C LEU A 97 -1.39 -10.98 -7.53
N GLN A 98 -1.29 -9.77 -7.03
CA GLN A 98 -2.45 -8.93 -6.73
C GLN A 98 -2.93 -8.24 -8.03
N PRO A 99 -4.24 -8.15 -8.31
CA PRO A 99 -4.74 -7.57 -9.57
C PRO A 99 -4.16 -6.19 -9.91
N ALA A 100 -3.98 -5.31 -8.93
CA ALA A 100 -3.42 -3.98 -9.11
C ALA A 100 -1.98 -3.99 -9.66
N THR A 101 -1.24 -5.08 -9.50
CA THR A 101 0.18 -5.18 -9.90
C THR A 101 0.40 -5.89 -11.25
N ILE A 102 -0.67 -6.25 -11.97
CA ILE A 102 -0.58 -7.03 -13.22
C ILE A 102 0.28 -6.34 -14.30
N LYS A 103 0.30 -5.01 -14.31
CA LYS A 103 1.05 -4.23 -15.30
C LYS A 103 2.53 -4.03 -14.95
N TYR A 104 2.98 -4.49 -13.78
CA TYR A 104 4.37 -4.34 -13.36
C TYR A 104 5.32 -5.29 -14.06
N ILE A 105 4.78 -6.37 -14.67
CA ILE A 105 5.54 -7.40 -15.36
C ILE A 105 4.78 -7.93 -16.58
N ASP A 106 5.49 -8.55 -17.51
CA ASP A 106 4.88 -9.31 -18.60
C ASP A 106 4.47 -10.71 -18.09
N VAL A 107 3.17 -10.89 -17.85
CA VAL A 107 2.59 -12.13 -17.32
C VAL A 107 2.54 -13.28 -18.34
N LYS A 108 2.79 -13.03 -19.63
CA LYS A 108 2.74 -14.05 -20.72
C LYS A 108 3.76 -15.16 -20.57
N LYS A 109 4.74 -14.99 -19.68
CA LYS A 109 5.78 -16.00 -19.41
C LYS A 109 5.26 -17.19 -18.59
N TRP A 110 4.07 -17.08 -18.00
CA TRP A 110 3.45 -18.13 -17.20
C TRP A 110 2.20 -18.66 -17.87
N GLU A 111 1.95 -19.96 -17.69
CA GLU A 111 0.75 -20.62 -18.24
C GLU A 111 -0.52 -20.17 -17.50
N GLN A 112 -0.40 -19.87 -16.21
CA GLN A 112 -1.53 -19.48 -15.35
C GLN A 112 -1.17 -18.34 -14.41
N VAL A 113 -2.07 -17.36 -14.31
CA VAL A 113 -2.03 -16.30 -13.30
C VAL A 113 -3.05 -16.59 -12.19
N VAL A 114 -2.61 -16.56 -10.94
CA VAL A 114 -3.45 -16.74 -9.74
C VAL A 114 -3.56 -15.41 -9.03
N TYR A 115 -4.77 -14.88 -8.93
CA TYR A 115 -4.99 -13.62 -8.23
C TYR A 115 -5.14 -13.85 -6.72
N VAL A 116 -4.51 -12.98 -5.94
CA VAL A 116 -4.55 -12.97 -4.47
C VAL A 116 -4.95 -11.58 -3.97
N ASN A 117 -5.58 -11.51 -2.81
CA ASN A 117 -6.04 -10.26 -2.23
C ASN A 117 -4.89 -9.38 -1.69
N SER A 118 -3.76 -9.99 -1.33
CA SER A 118 -2.59 -9.26 -0.83
C SER A 118 -1.30 -9.97 -1.25
N ILE A 119 -0.30 -9.18 -1.66
CA ILE A 119 1.05 -9.69 -1.96
C ILE A 119 1.72 -10.33 -0.73
N MET A 120 1.24 -10.03 0.48
CA MET A 120 1.76 -10.60 1.73
C MET A 120 1.37 -12.06 1.95
N HIS A 121 0.33 -12.56 1.27
CA HIS A 121 -0.06 -13.98 1.31
C HIS A 121 0.72 -14.85 0.30
N ILE A 122 1.45 -14.22 -0.63
CA ILE A 122 2.18 -14.94 -1.67
C ILE A 122 3.32 -15.79 -1.11
N PRO A 123 4.16 -15.28 -0.18
CA PRO A 123 5.26 -16.07 0.37
C PRO A 123 4.81 -17.39 1.00
N GLU A 124 3.74 -17.37 1.79
CA GLU A 124 3.17 -18.57 2.38
C GLU A 124 2.68 -19.56 1.32
N GLY A 125 1.97 -19.07 0.31
CA GLY A 125 1.51 -19.89 -0.80
C GLY A 125 2.65 -20.51 -1.63
N LEU A 126 3.77 -19.79 -1.79
CA LEU A 126 4.98 -20.34 -2.40
C LEU A 126 5.56 -21.47 -1.54
N LEU A 127 5.73 -21.24 -0.26
CA LEU A 127 6.28 -22.24 0.68
C LEU A 127 5.43 -23.50 0.74
N ASN A 128 4.10 -23.35 0.70
CA ASN A 128 3.15 -24.46 0.72
C ASN A 128 2.93 -25.11 -0.67
N GLY A 129 3.60 -24.64 -1.71
CA GLY A 129 3.50 -25.21 -3.04
C GLY A 129 2.21 -24.91 -3.81
N LYS A 130 1.46 -23.88 -3.38
CA LYS A 130 0.21 -23.47 -4.02
C LYS A 130 0.45 -22.85 -5.41
N TYR A 131 1.59 -22.18 -5.60
CA TYR A 131 2.06 -21.62 -6.88
C TYR A 131 3.57 -21.74 -7.00
N ASP A 132 4.09 -21.65 -8.24
CA ASP A 132 5.51 -21.77 -8.52
C ASP A 132 6.26 -20.46 -8.30
N SER A 133 5.66 -19.35 -8.76
CA SER A 133 6.21 -17.98 -8.65
C SER A 133 5.16 -17.01 -8.10
N GLY A 134 5.62 -15.86 -7.63
CA GLY A 134 4.73 -14.77 -7.22
C GLY A 134 5.41 -13.42 -7.20
N LEU A 135 4.63 -12.37 -7.47
CA LEU A 135 5.07 -10.98 -7.34
C LEU A 135 4.86 -10.54 -5.89
N THR A 136 5.96 -10.45 -5.15
CA THR A 136 5.93 -10.08 -3.73
C THR A 136 7.15 -9.23 -3.34
N THR A 137 7.30 -8.89 -2.06
CA THR A 137 8.45 -8.11 -1.59
C THR A 137 9.73 -8.94 -1.62
N LEU A 138 10.86 -8.31 -1.93
CA LEU A 138 12.17 -8.99 -1.91
C LEU A 138 12.53 -9.45 -0.49
N GLU A 139 12.03 -8.75 0.54
CA GLU A 139 12.19 -9.13 1.96
C GLU A 139 11.68 -10.55 2.23
N ALA A 140 10.62 -10.99 1.55
CA ALA A 140 10.10 -12.34 1.69
C ALA A 140 11.07 -13.40 1.17
N ALA A 141 11.76 -13.14 0.05
CA ALA A 141 12.80 -14.04 -0.47
C ALA A 141 14.02 -14.11 0.46
N GLU A 142 14.42 -12.98 1.04
CA GLU A 142 15.52 -12.91 2.02
C GLU A 142 15.24 -13.76 3.27
N LYS A 143 14.02 -13.66 3.80
CA LYS A 143 13.60 -14.45 4.98
C LYS A 143 13.60 -15.96 4.73
N HIS A 144 13.38 -16.40 3.49
CA HIS A 144 13.24 -17.79 3.09
C HIS A 144 14.21 -18.19 1.99
N LYS A 145 15.44 -17.64 2.01
CA LYS A 145 16.47 -17.80 0.97
C LYS A 145 16.81 -19.26 0.63
N ASP A 146 16.59 -20.19 1.56
CA ASP A 146 16.84 -21.62 1.33
C ASP A 146 15.75 -22.29 0.48
N GLN A 147 14.53 -21.73 0.48
CA GLN A 147 13.37 -22.27 -0.22
C GLN A 147 12.92 -21.41 -1.41
N LEU A 148 13.23 -20.11 -1.36
CA LEU A 148 12.84 -19.13 -2.36
C LEU A 148 14.07 -18.51 -3.04
N ARG A 149 13.88 -18.04 -4.30
CA ARG A 149 14.87 -17.25 -5.02
C ARG A 149 14.19 -16.08 -5.74
N VAL A 150 14.91 -15.01 -5.98
CA VAL A 150 14.45 -13.89 -6.80
C VAL A 150 14.85 -14.19 -8.26
N ASP A 151 13.86 -14.29 -9.16
CA ASP A 151 14.09 -14.47 -10.58
C ASP A 151 14.11 -13.12 -11.33
N ILE A 152 13.27 -12.16 -10.92
CA ILE A 152 13.19 -10.83 -11.53
C ILE A 152 13.10 -9.80 -10.41
N LYS A 153 13.98 -8.81 -10.41
CA LYS A 153 13.86 -7.63 -9.54
C LYS A 153 13.03 -6.58 -10.29
N VAL A 154 11.86 -6.25 -9.75
CA VAL A 154 10.99 -5.16 -10.26
C VAL A 154 11.45 -3.81 -9.70
N GLY A 155 11.87 -3.78 -8.45
CA GLY A 155 12.27 -2.57 -7.73
C GLY A 155 11.11 -1.93 -6.96
N THR A 156 11.19 -0.62 -6.77
CA THR A 156 10.15 0.18 -6.10
C THR A 156 9.25 0.85 -7.12
N VAL A 157 8.02 1.15 -6.71
CA VAL A 157 7.07 1.94 -7.49
C VAL A 157 6.76 3.20 -6.70
N ASP A 158 6.88 4.36 -7.34
CA ASP A 158 6.55 5.65 -6.73
C ASP A 158 5.04 5.88 -6.78
N ASP A 159 4.37 5.53 -5.70
CA ASP A 159 2.94 5.66 -5.59
C ASP A 159 2.53 7.00 -4.98
N PRO A 160 1.44 7.64 -5.49
CA PRO A 160 0.80 8.76 -4.82
C PRO A 160 -0.05 8.26 -3.65
N TRP A 161 -0.03 9.02 -2.54
CA TRP A 161 -0.74 8.71 -1.29
C TRP A 161 -1.63 9.85 -0.87
N LEU A 162 -2.75 9.53 -0.25
CA LEU A 162 -3.73 10.46 0.29
C LEU A 162 -3.80 10.29 1.81
N VAL A 163 -3.92 11.41 2.52
CA VAL A 163 -4.19 11.46 3.95
C VAL A 163 -5.56 12.08 4.14
N TYR A 164 -6.43 11.40 4.86
CA TYR A 164 -7.78 11.84 5.17
C TYR A 164 -7.88 12.34 6.61
N GLY A 165 -8.68 13.39 6.84
CA GLY A 165 -8.94 13.95 8.16
C GLY A 165 -10.16 14.86 8.16
N LYS A 166 -10.66 15.25 9.35
CA LYS A 166 -11.86 16.09 9.49
C LYS A 166 -11.64 17.56 9.11
N CYS A 167 -10.42 18.05 9.24
CA CYS A 167 -10.15 19.48 9.04
C CYS A 167 -9.81 19.75 7.57
N ARG A 168 -10.62 20.59 6.91
CA ARG A 168 -10.33 21.04 5.55
C ARG A 168 -9.12 21.97 5.54
N VAL A 169 -8.09 21.65 4.75
CA VAL A 169 -6.86 22.46 4.65
C VAL A 169 -6.92 23.50 3.51
N SER A 170 -7.88 23.36 2.60
CA SER A 170 -8.10 24.31 1.48
C SER A 170 -9.32 25.17 1.76
N SER A 171 -9.15 26.50 1.63
CA SER A 171 -10.25 27.48 1.67
C SER A 171 -10.78 27.84 0.28
N GLY A 172 -10.61 26.95 -0.69
CA GLY A 172 -11.01 27.16 -2.08
C GLY A 172 -9.85 27.46 -3.03
N ASN A 173 -8.63 27.68 -2.50
CA ASN A 173 -7.43 27.86 -3.30
C ASN A 173 -6.77 26.53 -3.64
N LEU A 174 -5.92 26.53 -4.67
CA LEU A 174 -5.06 25.38 -4.97
C LEU A 174 -4.13 25.10 -3.77
N VAL A 175 -4.10 23.84 -3.33
CA VAL A 175 -3.12 23.35 -2.37
C VAL A 175 -2.15 22.43 -3.10
N ALA A 176 -0.88 22.79 -3.15
CA ALA A 176 0.17 21.97 -3.73
C ALA A 176 1.36 21.89 -2.77
N SER A 177 1.93 20.71 -2.61
CA SER A 177 3.18 20.55 -1.87
C SER A 177 4.32 21.14 -2.71
N SER A 178 4.89 22.25 -2.26
CA SER A 178 6.19 22.70 -2.76
C SER A 178 7.30 22.10 -1.90
N SER A 179 8.38 21.66 -2.51
CA SER A 179 9.60 21.24 -1.83
C SER A 179 10.07 22.36 -0.91
N GLY A 180 9.80 22.27 0.39
CA GLY A 180 10.29 23.22 1.39
C GLY A 180 9.27 23.87 2.32
N THR A 181 7.96 23.74 2.08
CA THR A 181 6.96 24.23 3.03
C THR A 181 6.14 23.07 3.60
N THR A 182 6.45 22.71 4.82
CA THR A 182 5.57 21.88 5.64
C THR A 182 4.22 22.58 5.76
N PRO A 183 3.07 21.95 5.51
CA PRO A 183 1.79 22.51 5.92
C PRO A 183 1.85 22.72 7.43
N GLN A 184 1.96 23.96 7.86
CA GLN A 184 2.19 24.31 9.27
C GLN A 184 0.96 24.20 10.16
N ASN A 185 -0.14 23.64 9.69
CA ASN A 185 -1.33 23.46 10.50
C ASN A 185 -2.03 22.14 10.16
N LEU A 186 -1.47 21.03 10.59
CA LEU A 186 -2.33 19.93 11.03
C LEU A 186 -3.08 20.50 12.23
N CYS A 187 -4.42 20.51 12.19
CA CYS A 187 -5.30 21.11 13.18
C CYS A 187 -4.68 21.05 14.57
N SER A 188 -4.34 22.22 15.12
CA SER A 188 -4.01 22.33 16.54
C SER A 188 -5.27 21.98 17.32
N PHE A 189 -5.20 20.91 18.08
CA PHE A 189 -6.23 20.50 19.04
C PHE A 189 -6.29 21.49 20.19
#